data_42425a3cf36a67aabc526140062df6ed
#
_entry.id   42425a3cf36a67aabc526140062df6ed
#
_cell.length_a   1.000
_cell.length_b   1.000
_cell.length_c   1.000
_cell.angle_alpha   90.00
_cell.angle_beta   90.00
_cell.angle_gamma   90.00
#
_symmetry.space_group_name_H-M   'P 1'
#
loop_
_entity.id
_entity.type
_entity.pdbx_description
1 polymer ?
#
loop_
_entity_poly.entity_id
_entity_poly.type
_entity_poly.pdbx_seq_one_letter_code
_entity_poly.pdbx_strand_id
1 'polypeptide(L)'
;YSNVLSSSSRSFFCNSFISNAESLNDNDEVKAYIAEARFLRAFAYYNLVDLYANVPLVDKVSTDLPEQSSRTEVFNYVESELLEIQDLLKDSGSNEYGRVDKVAAWALLSKLYLNAEVYIGEPRYSESVTFASKAINSSYSINTTDANGNGSAYDELFLADNNTNGAQKEFIFAINFDGNQSRTYGGTTFLVLASIGGYIEP
;
A
#
# COMPACT_ATOMS: atom_id res chain seq x y z
N TYR A 1 14.72 -10.94 8.21
CA TYR A 1 14.30 -12.19 7.54
C TYR A 1 12.77 -12.33 7.46
N SER A 2 12.00 -12.04 8.51
CA SER A 2 10.53 -12.19 8.51
C SER A 2 9.83 -11.28 7.48
N ASN A 3 10.31 -10.07 7.27
CA ASN A 3 9.70 -9.10 6.35
C ASN A 3 9.92 -9.46 4.86
N VAL A 4 11.09 -10.02 4.52
CA VAL A 4 11.34 -10.51 3.14
C VAL A 4 10.43 -11.67 2.82
N LEU A 5 10.34 -12.66 3.72
CA LEU A 5 9.46 -13.82 3.54
C LEU A 5 7.99 -13.39 3.44
N SER A 6 7.54 -12.41 4.24
CA SER A 6 6.16 -11.95 4.19
C SER A 6 5.86 -11.19 2.88
N SER A 7 6.78 -10.37 2.37
CA SER A 7 6.60 -9.64 1.11
C SER A 7 6.66 -10.55 -0.11
N SER A 8 7.58 -11.53 -0.12
CA SER A 8 7.63 -12.55 -1.16
C SER A 8 6.38 -13.44 -1.17
N SER A 9 5.86 -13.81 0.01
CA SER A 9 4.61 -14.54 0.12
C SER A 9 3.41 -13.73 -0.40
N ARG A 10 3.36 -12.42 -0.13
CA ARG A 10 2.31 -11.53 -0.65
C ARG A 10 2.35 -11.44 -2.17
N SER A 11 3.53 -11.31 -2.76
CA SER A 11 3.69 -11.34 -4.23
C SER A 11 3.18 -12.65 -4.83
N PHE A 12 3.47 -13.79 -4.20
CA PHE A 12 2.96 -15.09 -4.64
C PHE A 12 1.42 -15.17 -4.62
N PHE A 13 0.78 -14.71 -3.54
CA PHE A 13 -0.68 -14.67 -3.47
C PHE A 13 -1.29 -13.74 -4.52
N CYS A 14 -0.70 -12.58 -4.76
CA CYS A 14 -1.14 -11.67 -5.83
C CYS A 14 -1.01 -12.34 -7.21
N ASN A 15 0.12 -12.98 -7.50
CA ASN A 15 0.33 -13.67 -8.77
C ASN A 15 -0.67 -14.82 -8.98
N SER A 16 -0.93 -15.61 -7.94
CA SER A 16 -1.92 -16.68 -7.99
C SER A 16 -3.34 -16.14 -8.21
N PHE A 17 -3.71 -15.06 -7.52
CA PHE A 17 -5.00 -14.41 -7.72
C PHE A 17 -5.16 -13.86 -9.13
N ILE A 18 -4.17 -13.11 -9.63
CA ILE A 18 -4.18 -12.51 -10.97
C ILE A 18 -4.34 -13.60 -12.04
N SER A 19 -3.51 -14.65 -11.98
CA SER A 19 -3.56 -15.77 -12.94
C SER A 19 -4.93 -16.47 -12.96
N ASN A 20 -5.56 -16.65 -11.80
CA ASN A 20 -6.89 -17.23 -11.74
C ASN A 20 -7.98 -16.25 -12.23
N ALA A 21 -7.87 -14.98 -11.89
CA ALA A 21 -8.84 -13.96 -12.26
C ALA A 21 -8.84 -13.67 -13.78
N GLU A 22 -7.68 -13.72 -14.44
CA GLU A 22 -7.55 -13.57 -15.89
C GLU A 22 -8.30 -14.65 -16.69
N SER A 23 -8.57 -15.81 -16.05
CA SER A 23 -9.38 -16.88 -16.66
C SER A 23 -10.89 -16.64 -16.56
N LEU A 24 -11.32 -15.65 -15.78
CA LEU A 24 -12.73 -15.29 -15.60
C LEU A 24 -13.25 -14.40 -16.73
N ASN A 25 -14.55 -14.09 -16.69
CA ASN A 25 -15.14 -13.17 -17.65
C ASN A 25 -14.47 -11.80 -17.63
N ASP A 26 -14.12 -11.28 -18.80
CA ASP A 26 -13.52 -9.96 -18.99
C ASP A 26 -14.58 -8.86 -18.79
N ASN A 27 -14.80 -8.46 -17.54
CA ASN A 27 -15.65 -7.34 -17.17
C ASN A 27 -14.89 -6.32 -16.32
N ASP A 28 -15.41 -5.11 -16.21
CA ASP A 28 -14.73 -4.01 -15.53
C ASP A 28 -14.52 -4.27 -14.04
N GLU A 29 -15.37 -5.06 -13.41
CA GLU A 29 -15.24 -5.43 -12.01
C GLU A 29 -14.03 -6.36 -11.79
N VAL A 30 -13.88 -7.38 -12.64
CA VAL A 30 -12.72 -8.30 -12.61
C VAL A 30 -11.43 -7.54 -12.90
N LYS A 31 -11.44 -6.61 -13.88
CA LYS A 31 -10.29 -5.73 -14.16
C LYS A 31 -9.90 -4.90 -12.95
N ALA A 32 -10.88 -4.33 -12.23
CA ALA A 32 -10.62 -3.57 -11.02
C ALA A 32 -9.99 -4.45 -9.91
N TYR A 33 -10.48 -5.68 -9.71
CA TYR A 33 -9.88 -6.60 -8.73
C TYR A 33 -8.46 -7.02 -9.11
N ILE A 34 -8.19 -7.25 -10.38
CA ILE A 34 -6.84 -7.52 -10.89
C ILE A 34 -5.94 -6.30 -10.64
N ALA A 35 -6.43 -5.09 -10.90
CA ALA A 35 -5.67 -3.85 -10.65
C ALA A 35 -5.35 -3.67 -9.16
N GLU A 36 -6.28 -3.97 -8.25
CA GLU A 36 -6.02 -3.94 -6.82
C GLU A 36 -4.95 -4.97 -6.40
N ALA A 37 -5.00 -6.18 -6.96
CA ALA A 37 -3.98 -7.21 -6.68
C ALA A 37 -2.60 -6.80 -7.24
N ARG A 38 -2.55 -6.19 -8.43
CA ARG A 38 -1.33 -5.61 -9.01
C ARG A 38 -0.79 -4.46 -8.14
N PHE A 39 -1.65 -3.60 -7.61
CA PHE A 39 -1.24 -2.56 -6.66
C PHE A 39 -0.60 -3.17 -5.41
N LEU A 40 -1.21 -4.18 -4.79
CA LEU A 40 -0.67 -4.83 -3.59
C LEU A 40 0.69 -5.47 -3.86
N ARG A 41 0.88 -6.05 -5.05
CA ARG A 41 2.17 -6.58 -5.51
C ARG A 41 3.21 -5.46 -5.69
N ALA A 42 2.85 -4.38 -6.38
CA ALA A 42 3.71 -3.22 -6.55
C ALA A 42 4.09 -2.57 -5.21
N PHE A 43 3.14 -2.46 -4.27
CA PHE A 43 3.38 -1.97 -2.92
C PHE A 43 4.35 -2.86 -2.13
N ALA A 44 4.25 -4.19 -2.28
CA ALA A 44 5.20 -5.11 -1.68
C ALA A 44 6.62 -4.90 -2.25
N TYR A 45 6.75 -4.76 -3.58
CA TYR A 45 8.04 -4.49 -4.23
C TYR A 45 8.60 -3.10 -3.93
N TYR A 46 7.75 -2.07 -3.77
CA TYR A 46 8.18 -0.77 -3.28
C TYR A 46 8.87 -0.88 -1.91
N ASN A 47 8.29 -1.62 -0.97
CA ASN A 47 8.93 -1.83 0.34
C ASN A 47 10.21 -2.67 0.22
N LEU A 48 10.26 -3.65 -0.69
CA LEU A 48 11.46 -4.46 -0.90
C LEU A 48 12.61 -3.67 -1.52
N VAL A 49 12.34 -2.80 -2.50
CA VAL A 49 13.38 -1.96 -3.12
C VAL A 49 13.94 -0.92 -2.14
N ASP A 50 13.08 -0.40 -1.26
CA ASP A 50 13.49 0.55 -0.23
C ASP A 50 14.38 -0.10 0.83
N LEU A 51 14.00 -1.27 1.34
CA LEU A 51 14.69 -1.94 2.44
C LEU A 51 15.91 -2.76 2.01
N TYR A 52 15.89 -3.35 0.81
CA TYR A 52 16.88 -4.37 0.40
C TYR A 52 17.57 -4.08 -0.93
N ALA A 53 17.17 -3.06 -1.66
CA ALA A 53 17.66 -2.67 -2.96
C ALA A 53 17.46 -3.74 -4.05
N ASN A 54 18.32 -4.76 -4.09
CA ASN A 54 18.30 -5.82 -5.09
C ASN A 54 17.54 -7.02 -4.53
N VAL A 55 16.47 -7.40 -5.17
CA VAL A 55 15.60 -8.50 -4.72
C VAL A 55 15.14 -9.35 -5.91
N PRO A 56 14.79 -10.62 -5.71
CA PRO A 56 14.18 -11.40 -6.77
C PRO A 56 12.84 -10.79 -7.18
N LEU A 57 12.64 -10.57 -8.49
CA LEU A 57 11.40 -10.08 -9.06
C LEU A 57 10.62 -11.23 -9.67
N VAL A 58 9.43 -11.51 -9.11
CA VAL A 58 8.54 -12.59 -9.53
C VAL A 58 7.14 -12.02 -9.78
N ASP A 59 6.79 -11.85 -11.03
CA ASP A 59 5.53 -11.25 -11.49
C ASP A 59 4.46 -12.27 -11.92
N LYS A 60 4.82 -13.56 -11.92
CA LYS A 60 3.94 -14.67 -12.30
C LYS A 60 4.16 -15.90 -11.43
N VAL A 61 3.24 -16.84 -11.47
CA VAL A 61 3.42 -18.15 -10.85
C VAL A 61 4.44 -18.95 -11.64
N SER A 62 5.54 -19.35 -11.01
CA SER A 62 6.59 -20.17 -11.60
C SER A 62 7.15 -21.14 -10.56
N THR A 63 7.67 -22.27 -11.03
CA THR A 63 8.45 -23.24 -10.24
C THR A 63 9.95 -22.98 -10.35
N ASP A 64 10.38 -22.07 -11.21
CA ASP A 64 11.78 -21.73 -11.40
C ASP A 64 12.32 -20.96 -10.20
N LEU A 65 13.60 -21.15 -9.90
CA LEU A 65 14.27 -20.35 -8.89
C LEU A 65 14.43 -18.90 -9.42
N PRO A 66 13.90 -17.89 -8.72
CA PRO A 66 13.98 -16.53 -9.20
C PRO A 66 15.41 -16.00 -9.10
N GLU A 67 15.84 -15.28 -10.15
CA GLU A 67 17.09 -14.54 -10.15
C GLU A 67 16.92 -13.19 -9.43
N GLN A 68 18.02 -12.69 -8.89
CA GLN A 68 18.03 -11.38 -8.26
C GLN A 68 18.00 -10.29 -9.31
N SER A 69 17.02 -9.38 -9.20
CA SER A 69 16.94 -8.16 -10.01
C SER A 69 17.63 -6.99 -9.30
N SER A 70 18.16 -6.08 -10.10
CA SER A 70 18.75 -4.84 -9.62
C SER A 70 17.69 -3.89 -9.05
N ARG A 71 18.12 -2.94 -8.21
CA ARG A 71 17.25 -1.88 -7.68
C ARG A 71 16.52 -1.11 -8.79
N THR A 72 17.22 -0.81 -9.88
CA THR A 72 16.65 -0.12 -11.04
C THR A 72 15.56 -0.94 -11.74
N GLU A 73 15.77 -2.24 -11.92
CA GLU A 73 14.74 -3.12 -12.51
C GLU A 73 13.51 -3.21 -11.64
N VAL A 74 13.68 -3.30 -10.32
CA VAL A 74 12.55 -3.34 -9.38
C VAL A 74 11.82 -1.99 -9.35
N PHE A 75 12.53 -0.86 -9.38
CA PHE A 75 11.94 0.47 -9.48
C PHE A 75 11.09 0.60 -10.75
N ASN A 76 11.66 0.25 -11.93
CA ASN A 76 10.96 0.32 -13.21
C ASN A 76 9.72 -0.58 -13.23
N TYR A 77 9.80 -1.75 -12.61
CA TYR A 77 8.65 -2.64 -12.48
C TYR A 77 7.54 -2.00 -11.65
N VAL A 78 7.85 -1.46 -10.46
CA VAL A 78 6.86 -0.79 -9.62
C VAL A 78 6.24 0.41 -10.33
N GLU A 79 7.05 1.21 -11.02
CA GLU A 79 6.59 2.35 -11.81
C GLU A 79 5.60 1.92 -12.90
N SER A 80 5.98 0.94 -13.73
CA SER A 80 5.13 0.46 -14.83
C SER A 80 3.81 -0.12 -14.33
N GLU A 81 3.84 -0.97 -13.29
CA GLU A 81 2.64 -1.53 -12.69
C GLU A 81 1.67 -0.43 -12.24
N LEU A 82 2.14 0.56 -11.49
CA LEU A 82 1.29 1.63 -10.97
C LEU A 82 0.73 2.54 -12.07
N LEU A 83 1.53 2.84 -13.10
CA LEU A 83 1.08 3.65 -14.24
C LEU A 83 0.01 2.94 -15.06
N GLU A 84 0.14 1.64 -15.27
CA GLU A 84 -0.82 0.85 -16.03
C GLU A 84 -2.16 0.68 -15.31
N ILE A 85 -2.13 0.46 -13.99
CA ILE A 85 -3.36 0.15 -13.24
C ILE A 85 -4.13 1.40 -12.79
N GLN A 86 -3.53 2.59 -12.77
CA GLN A 86 -4.17 3.79 -12.18
C GLN A 86 -5.55 4.10 -12.77
N ASP A 87 -5.76 3.80 -14.06
CA ASP A 87 -7.03 4.06 -14.73
C ASP A 87 -8.02 2.89 -14.66
N LEU A 88 -7.57 1.73 -14.18
CA LEU A 88 -8.39 0.54 -13.94
C LEU A 88 -8.93 0.48 -12.51
N LEU A 89 -8.31 1.21 -11.58
CA LEU A 89 -8.75 1.33 -10.20
C LEU A 89 -9.99 2.21 -10.09
N LYS A 90 -10.79 1.99 -9.06
CA LYS A 90 -11.97 2.82 -8.77
C LYS A 90 -11.58 4.27 -8.49
N ASP A 91 -12.53 5.17 -8.72
CA ASP A 91 -12.34 6.60 -8.47
C ASP A 91 -12.13 6.89 -6.97
N SER A 92 -11.54 8.05 -6.69
CA SER A 92 -11.22 8.53 -5.35
C SER A 92 -12.37 8.38 -4.36
N GLY A 93 -12.15 7.62 -3.29
CA GLY A 93 -13.13 7.40 -2.22
C GLY A 93 -14.38 6.62 -2.61
N SER A 94 -14.41 6.00 -3.81
CA SER A 94 -15.55 5.21 -4.26
C SER A 94 -15.46 3.73 -3.94
N ASN A 95 -14.32 3.28 -3.40
CA ASN A 95 -14.14 1.90 -2.97
C ASN A 95 -14.49 1.72 -1.49
N GLU A 96 -14.63 0.49 -1.04
CA GLU A 96 -14.81 0.16 0.37
C GLU A 96 -13.56 0.55 1.19
N TYR A 97 -13.77 0.91 2.45
CA TYR A 97 -12.67 1.25 3.36
C TYR A 97 -11.64 0.11 3.44
N GLY A 98 -10.37 0.46 3.32
CA GLY A 98 -9.26 -0.51 3.29
C GLY A 98 -9.00 -1.13 1.93
N ARG A 99 -9.80 -0.83 0.89
CA ARG A 99 -9.53 -1.25 -0.48
C ARG A 99 -8.85 -0.13 -1.27
N VAL A 100 -8.12 -0.53 -2.30
CA VAL A 100 -7.31 0.37 -3.11
C VAL A 100 -8.17 1.15 -4.10
N ASP A 101 -7.88 2.43 -4.26
CA ASP A 101 -8.39 3.28 -5.31
C ASP A 101 -7.25 4.01 -6.07
N LYS A 102 -7.61 4.84 -7.05
CA LYS A 102 -6.63 5.60 -7.87
C LYS A 102 -5.66 6.43 -7.04
N VAL A 103 -6.13 6.99 -5.93
CA VAL A 103 -5.33 7.88 -5.09
C VAL A 103 -4.21 7.13 -4.39
N ALA A 104 -4.44 5.87 -4.02
CA ALA A 104 -3.40 5.03 -3.45
C ALA A 104 -2.25 4.79 -4.45
N ALA A 105 -2.57 4.56 -5.73
CA ALA A 105 -1.56 4.44 -6.79
C ALA A 105 -0.79 5.76 -7.00
N TRP A 106 -1.48 6.90 -7.02
CA TRP A 106 -0.84 8.22 -7.14
C TRP A 106 0.05 8.56 -5.95
N ALA A 107 -0.40 8.28 -4.73
CA ALA A 107 0.38 8.50 -3.52
C ALA A 107 1.65 7.63 -3.51
N LEU A 108 1.55 6.38 -3.96
CA LEU A 108 2.70 5.48 -4.04
C LEU A 108 3.67 5.90 -5.15
N LEU A 109 3.18 6.32 -6.33
CA LEU A 109 4.01 6.90 -7.40
C LEU A 109 4.74 8.16 -6.93
N SER A 110 4.07 9.05 -6.22
CA SER A 110 4.71 10.24 -5.66
C SER A 110 5.87 9.88 -4.73
N LYS A 111 5.69 8.91 -3.84
CA LYS A 111 6.77 8.42 -2.94
C LYS A 111 7.90 7.74 -3.71
N LEU A 112 7.58 6.94 -4.71
CA LEU A 112 8.56 6.27 -5.56
C LEU A 112 9.45 7.30 -6.27
N TYR A 113 8.84 8.30 -6.90
CA TYR A 113 9.56 9.37 -7.61
C TYR A 113 10.34 10.31 -6.69
N LEU A 114 9.85 10.57 -5.48
CA LEU A 114 10.57 11.37 -4.50
C LEU A 114 11.94 10.77 -4.16
N ASN A 115 12.01 9.44 -4.12
CA ASN A 115 13.22 8.70 -3.78
C ASN A 115 13.97 8.14 -5.02
N ALA A 116 13.58 8.51 -6.24
CA ALA A 116 14.15 7.98 -7.47
C ALA A 116 15.66 8.21 -7.57
N GLU A 117 16.17 9.38 -7.14
CA GLU A 117 17.60 9.67 -7.13
C GLU A 117 18.39 8.65 -6.29
N VAL A 118 17.84 8.19 -5.17
CA VAL A 118 18.44 7.14 -4.33
C VAL A 118 18.34 5.76 -4.99
N TYR A 119 17.22 5.48 -5.68
CA TYR A 119 16.96 4.15 -6.21
C TYR A 119 17.66 3.90 -7.55
N ILE A 120 17.67 4.90 -8.44
CA ILE A 120 18.14 4.77 -9.83
C ILE A 120 19.21 5.81 -10.23
N GLY A 121 19.61 6.71 -9.30
CA GLY A 121 20.61 7.76 -9.56
C GLY A 121 20.08 8.95 -10.36
N GLU A 122 18.78 9.02 -10.63
CA GLU A 122 18.14 10.08 -11.40
C GLU A 122 17.00 10.75 -10.61
N PRO A 123 17.01 12.08 -10.42
CA PRO A 123 15.95 12.78 -9.73
C PRO A 123 14.67 12.83 -10.57
N ARG A 124 13.52 12.51 -9.95
CA ARG A 124 12.19 12.52 -10.60
C ARG A 124 11.21 13.39 -9.78
N TYR A 125 11.67 14.52 -9.25
CA TYR A 125 10.88 15.39 -8.37
C TYR A 125 9.67 16.04 -9.05
N SER A 126 9.74 16.34 -10.35
CA SER A 126 8.61 16.89 -11.10
C SER A 126 7.45 15.91 -11.19
N GLU A 127 7.74 14.63 -11.40
CA GLU A 127 6.75 13.55 -11.40
C GLU A 127 6.18 13.33 -10.00
N SER A 128 7.03 13.40 -8.97
CA SER A 128 6.58 13.31 -7.58
C SER A 128 5.56 14.41 -7.27
N VAL A 129 5.84 15.67 -7.63
CA VAL A 129 4.92 16.80 -7.44
C VAL A 129 3.63 16.60 -8.23
N THR A 130 3.71 16.08 -9.45
CA THR A 130 2.55 15.83 -10.30
C THR A 130 1.59 14.84 -9.64
N PHE A 131 2.09 13.71 -9.15
CA PHE A 131 1.26 12.69 -8.51
C PHE A 131 0.80 13.09 -7.10
N ALA A 132 1.64 13.80 -6.32
CA ALA A 132 1.22 14.40 -5.05
C ALA A 132 0.05 15.39 -5.25
N SER A 133 0.11 16.22 -6.31
CA SER A 133 -0.96 17.16 -6.63
C SER A 133 -2.26 16.45 -7.00
N LYS A 134 -2.21 15.33 -7.71
CA LYS A 134 -3.41 14.51 -7.97
C LYS A 134 -4.03 13.99 -6.67
N ALA A 135 -3.20 13.52 -5.73
CA ALA A 135 -3.67 13.02 -4.44
C ALA A 135 -4.27 14.14 -3.57
N ILE A 136 -3.64 15.31 -3.51
CA ILE A 136 -4.12 16.48 -2.75
C ILE A 136 -5.46 16.99 -3.28
N ASN A 137 -5.67 16.93 -4.59
CA ASN A 137 -6.92 17.38 -5.23
C ASN A 137 -7.98 16.26 -5.30
N SER A 138 -7.84 15.19 -4.55
CA SER A 138 -8.77 14.07 -4.47
C SER A 138 -9.88 14.31 -3.44
N SER A 139 -10.70 13.29 -3.18
CA SER A 139 -11.73 13.32 -2.13
C SER A 139 -11.18 13.15 -0.71
N TYR A 140 -9.92 12.77 -0.57
CA TYR A 140 -9.27 12.62 0.74
C TYR A 140 -8.87 13.99 1.29
N SER A 141 -8.96 14.14 2.61
CA SER A 141 -8.64 15.40 3.30
C SER A 141 -8.16 15.14 4.72
N ILE A 142 -7.33 16.05 5.22
CA ILE A 142 -6.90 16.01 6.63
C ILE A 142 -8.12 16.05 7.54
N ASN A 143 -8.16 15.18 8.54
CA ASN A 143 -9.23 15.19 9.52
C ASN A 143 -9.19 16.45 10.40
N THR A 144 -10.30 17.14 10.46
CA THR A 144 -10.50 18.33 11.30
C THR A 144 -11.65 18.16 12.31
N THR A 145 -12.21 16.95 12.39
CA THR A 145 -13.33 16.62 13.26
C THR A 145 -12.81 16.02 14.55
N ASP A 146 -13.12 16.68 15.67
CA ASP A 146 -12.93 16.14 17.02
C ASP A 146 -14.25 15.45 17.41
N ALA A 147 -14.32 14.14 17.17
CA ALA A 147 -15.56 13.38 17.38
C ALA A 147 -15.76 13.02 18.86
N ASN A 148 -14.68 12.85 19.63
CA ASN A 148 -14.75 12.52 21.06
C ASN A 148 -14.84 13.77 21.99
N GLY A 149 -14.63 14.98 21.44
CA GLY A 149 -14.78 16.25 22.17
C GLY A 149 -13.65 16.56 23.16
N ASN A 150 -12.46 15.99 22.95
CA ASN A 150 -11.31 16.21 23.84
C ASN A 150 -10.44 17.41 23.46
N GLY A 151 -10.76 18.11 22.38
CA GLY A 151 -10.04 19.28 21.86
C GLY A 151 -9.00 18.98 20.80
N SER A 152 -8.91 17.73 20.31
CA SER A 152 -7.93 17.30 19.30
C SER A 152 -8.58 16.45 18.22
N ALA A 153 -8.59 16.92 16.98
CA ALA A 153 -9.00 16.11 15.83
C ALA A 153 -7.90 15.11 15.38
N TYR A 154 -6.66 15.33 15.81
CA TYR A 154 -5.52 14.51 15.41
C TYR A 154 -5.50 13.14 16.09
N ASP A 155 -5.93 13.03 17.32
CA ASP A 155 -5.95 11.77 18.06
C ASP A 155 -7.02 10.79 17.55
N GLU A 156 -8.08 11.29 16.90
CA GLU A 156 -9.09 10.47 16.24
C GLU A 156 -8.49 9.47 15.23
N LEU A 157 -7.35 9.81 14.62
CA LEU A 157 -6.63 8.92 13.71
C LEU A 157 -6.12 7.64 14.37
N PHE A 158 -5.93 7.63 15.69
CA PHE A 158 -5.30 6.55 16.43
C PHE A 158 -6.29 5.78 17.31
N LEU A 159 -7.57 6.18 17.33
CA LEU A 159 -8.58 5.49 18.09
C LEU A 159 -9.04 4.18 17.44
N ALA A 160 -9.59 3.28 18.22
CA ALA A 160 -10.02 1.96 17.76
C ALA A 160 -11.16 2.03 16.72
N ASP A 161 -11.91 3.11 16.70
CA ASP A 161 -13.03 3.41 15.79
C ASP A 161 -12.66 4.39 14.69
N ASN A 162 -11.37 4.59 14.39
CA ASN A 162 -10.86 5.52 13.39
C ASN A 162 -11.39 5.26 11.96
N ASN A 163 -11.98 4.10 11.72
CA ASN A 163 -12.66 3.77 10.47
C ASN A 163 -14.10 4.32 10.38
N THR A 164 -14.65 4.85 11.48
CA THR A 164 -16.05 5.32 11.56
C THR A 164 -16.24 6.68 12.25
N ASN A 165 -15.25 7.18 12.96
CA ASN A 165 -15.32 8.45 13.73
C ASN A 165 -15.13 9.71 12.88
N GLY A 166 -14.91 9.60 11.57
CA GLY A 166 -14.65 10.72 10.65
C GLY A 166 -13.21 10.77 10.13
N ALA A 167 -12.24 10.17 10.84
CA ALA A 167 -10.82 10.12 10.48
C ALA A 167 -10.55 9.30 9.22
N GLN A 168 -11.44 8.39 8.85
CA GLN A 168 -11.31 7.55 7.65
C GLN A 168 -11.13 8.35 6.35
N LYS A 169 -11.52 9.62 6.34
CA LYS A 169 -11.34 10.53 5.19
C LYS A 169 -9.89 10.91 4.94
N GLU A 170 -9.01 10.71 5.92
CA GLU A 170 -7.58 10.99 5.78
C GLU A 170 -6.80 9.75 5.31
N PHE A 171 -7.34 8.54 5.49
CA PHE A 171 -6.65 7.31 5.13
C PHE A 171 -6.84 6.96 3.66
N ILE A 172 -5.85 7.25 2.81
CA ILE A 172 -5.85 6.90 1.38
C ILE A 172 -5.83 5.37 1.18
N PHE A 173 -5.07 4.65 1.99
CA PHE A 173 -5.01 3.20 1.99
C PHE A 173 -4.73 2.69 3.40
N ALA A 174 -5.57 1.79 3.89
CA ALA A 174 -5.45 1.20 5.22
C ALA A 174 -5.34 -0.33 5.16
N ILE A 175 -4.46 -0.89 5.97
CA ILE A 175 -4.40 -2.34 6.21
C ILE A 175 -5.15 -2.61 7.51
N ASN A 176 -6.36 -3.16 7.37
CA ASN A 176 -7.28 -3.33 8.49
C ASN A 176 -6.91 -4.53 9.37
N PHE A 177 -6.92 -4.32 10.67
CA PHE A 177 -6.77 -5.35 11.68
C PHE A 177 -7.95 -5.26 12.63
N ASP A 178 -8.81 -6.28 12.66
CA ASP A 178 -10.01 -6.34 13.49
C ASP A 178 -9.82 -7.12 14.79
N GLY A 179 -8.65 -7.72 14.98
CA GLY A 179 -8.31 -8.52 16.14
C GLY A 179 -8.97 -9.91 16.19
N ASN A 180 -9.94 -10.19 15.32
CA ASN A 180 -10.66 -11.47 15.24
C ASN A 180 -10.19 -12.30 14.04
N GLN A 181 -10.42 -11.80 12.83
CA GLN A 181 -10.08 -12.49 11.57
C GLN A 181 -8.67 -12.12 11.11
N SER A 182 -8.27 -10.87 11.28
CA SER A 182 -6.93 -10.38 11.01
C SER A 182 -6.20 -9.99 12.30
N ARG A 183 -5.14 -10.75 12.62
CA ARG A 183 -4.32 -10.55 13.82
C ARG A 183 -2.88 -10.31 13.42
N THR A 184 -2.17 -9.42 14.14
CA THR A 184 -0.73 -9.32 14.06
C THR A 184 -0.10 -9.96 15.30
N TYR A 185 0.91 -10.81 15.08
CA TYR A 185 1.81 -11.20 16.15
C TYR A 185 2.99 -10.22 16.18
N GLY A 186 3.05 -9.39 17.23
CA GLY A 186 4.17 -8.54 17.54
C GLY A 186 4.29 -7.21 16.73
N GLY A 187 3.38 -6.93 15.80
CA GLY A 187 3.40 -5.69 15.01
C GLY A 187 2.97 -4.46 15.82
N THR A 188 1.74 -4.05 15.69
CA THR A 188 1.17 -2.88 16.37
C THR A 188 1.21 -3.06 17.89
N THR A 189 0.94 -4.27 18.39
CA THR A 189 1.00 -4.59 19.82
C THR A 189 2.39 -4.30 20.41
N PHE A 190 3.46 -4.68 19.70
CA PHE A 190 4.82 -4.39 20.15
C PHE A 190 5.10 -2.88 20.18
N LEU A 191 4.68 -2.13 19.17
CA LEU A 191 4.87 -0.68 19.12
C LEU A 191 4.11 0.04 20.23
N VAL A 192 2.86 -0.35 20.48
CA VAL A 192 2.04 0.21 21.57
C VAL A 192 2.66 -0.09 22.92
N LEU A 193 3.06 -1.34 23.18
CA LEU A 193 3.70 -1.74 24.45
C LEU A 193 5.05 -1.04 24.63
N ALA A 194 5.86 -0.91 23.58
CA ALA A 194 7.14 -0.22 23.62
C ALA A 194 6.96 1.28 23.90
N SER A 195 5.91 1.91 23.39
CA SER A 195 5.64 3.34 23.60
C SER A 195 5.16 3.66 25.03
N ILE A 196 4.55 2.72 25.72
CA ILE A 196 4.08 2.88 27.11
C ILE A 196 5.22 2.70 28.12
N GLY A 197 6.36 2.16 27.70
CA GLY A 197 7.61 2.14 28.50
C GLY A 197 7.59 1.25 29.72
N GLY A 198 6.96 0.07 29.69
CA GLY A 198 7.02 -0.89 30.78
C GLY A 198 5.69 -1.58 31.10
N TYR A 199 5.62 -2.24 32.15
CA TYR A 199 4.58 -3.14 32.61
C TYR A 199 3.13 -2.73 32.32
N ILE A 200 2.46 -3.49 31.45
CA ILE A 200 1.02 -3.70 31.57
C ILE A 200 0.88 -4.95 32.45
N GLU A 201 0.48 -4.77 33.68
CA GLU A 201 0.02 -5.89 34.51
C GLU A 201 -1.27 -6.45 33.88
N PRO A 202 -1.43 -7.79 33.84
CA PRO A 202 -2.59 -8.42 33.24
C PRO A 202 -3.86 -8.17 34.04
#